data_f14d6c5b1673cc96b3937857cde005a6
#
_entry.id   f14d6c5b1673cc96b3937857cde005a6
#
_cell.length_a   1.000
_cell.length_b   1.000
_cell.length_c   1.000
_cell.angle_alpha   90.00
_cell.angle_beta   90.00
_cell.angle_gamma   90.00
#
_symmetry.space_group_name_H-M   'P 1'
#
loop_
_entity.id
_entity.type
_entity.pdbx_description
1 polymer ?
#
loop_
_entity_poly.entity_id
_entity_poly.type
_entity_poly.pdbx_seq_one_letter_code
_entity_poly.pdbx_strand_id
1 'polypeptide(L)'
;MHQYQQGTYTKQAHKAIPEGCFEEEQGLKGFFGPASHLIKKEPSTRWQKIEGPLKPRMFDLVPAFANPVDQRILFNRDLSIGVKTVLPQSENSKNAFRNADGDQLYFCHQGSGVFLTEYGLLNYRAGHYIVVPKCLTHSIVPEEPS
;
A
#
# COMPACT_ATOMS: atom_id res chain seq x y z
N MET A 1 19.03 13.23 39.68
CA MET A 1 18.61 12.07 38.89
C MET A 1 19.86 11.34 38.47
N HIS A 2 20.09 10.11 38.98
CA HIS A 2 21.27 9.34 38.60
C HIS A 2 21.03 8.73 37.22
N GLN A 3 21.85 9.11 36.27
CA GLN A 3 21.80 8.55 34.92
C GLN A 3 22.74 7.35 34.89
N TYR A 4 22.19 6.15 34.79
CA TYR A 4 22.95 4.92 34.63
C TYR A 4 23.07 4.60 33.13
N GLN A 5 24.30 4.32 32.69
CA GLN A 5 24.59 4.01 31.31
C GLN A 5 25.68 2.95 31.22
N GLN A 6 25.45 1.94 30.41
CA GLN A 6 26.38 0.86 30.16
C GLN A 6 26.45 0.54 28.69
N GLY A 7 27.63 0.22 28.16
CA GLY A 7 27.87 -0.14 26.79
C GLY A 7 28.30 1.06 25.92
N THR A 8 28.38 0.81 24.62
CA THR A 8 28.77 1.80 23.62
C THR A 8 27.51 2.42 22.97
N TYR A 9 27.50 3.70 22.84
CA TYR A 9 26.39 4.43 22.21
C TYR A 9 26.91 5.51 21.25
N THR A 10 26.08 5.88 20.30
CA THR A 10 26.35 6.99 19.42
C THR A 10 25.79 8.29 19.99
N LYS A 11 26.48 9.40 19.77
CA LYS A 11 26.02 10.72 20.23
C LYS A 11 24.98 11.33 19.29
N GLN A 12 24.86 10.81 18.11
CA GLN A 12 23.97 11.28 17.07
C GLN A 12 23.42 10.10 16.29
N ALA A 13 22.12 10.12 16.00
CA ALA A 13 21.46 9.14 15.12
C ALA A 13 22.15 9.09 13.75
N HIS A 14 22.23 7.90 13.19
CA HIS A 14 22.80 7.61 11.87
C HIS A 14 24.28 7.96 11.70
N LYS A 15 25.00 8.21 12.81
CA LYS A 15 26.40 8.60 12.74
C LYS A 15 27.25 7.77 13.71
N ALA A 16 28.45 7.42 13.23
CA ALA A 16 29.41 6.64 14.00
C ALA A 16 28.85 5.32 14.55
N ILE A 17 28.02 4.62 13.75
CA ILE A 17 27.54 3.30 14.07
C ILE A 17 28.76 2.36 14.11
N PRO A 18 28.94 1.57 15.17
CA PRO A 18 30.06 0.63 15.26
C PRO A 18 30.07 -0.34 14.08
N GLU A 19 31.26 -0.71 13.62
CA GLU A 19 31.43 -1.66 12.52
C GLU A 19 30.70 -3.00 12.84
N GLY A 20 30.01 -3.55 11.85
CA GLY A 20 29.23 -4.77 11.98
C GLY A 20 27.93 -4.61 12.78
N CYS A 21 27.56 -3.38 13.12
CA CYS A 21 26.30 -3.09 13.80
C CYS A 21 25.29 -2.43 12.84
N PHE A 22 24.02 -2.56 13.20
CA PHE A 22 22.87 -2.00 12.47
C PHE A 22 22.08 -1.09 13.40
N GLU A 23 21.65 0.04 12.87
CA GLU A 23 20.76 0.93 13.59
C GLU A 23 19.31 0.59 13.27
N GLU A 24 18.48 0.54 14.30
CA GLU A 24 17.04 0.34 14.20
C GLU A 24 16.34 1.46 14.96
N GLU A 25 15.39 2.11 14.29
CA GLU A 25 14.50 3.07 14.93
C GLU A 25 13.19 2.41 15.30
N GLN A 26 12.78 2.57 16.54
CA GLN A 26 11.49 2.08 17.03
C GLN A 26 10.68 3.23 17.60
N GLY A 27 9.49 3.44 17.06
CA GLY A 27 8.55 4.46 17.50
C GLY A 27 7.14 3.90 17.61
N LEU A 28 6.40 4.33 18.62
CA LEU A 28 5.01 3.92 18.82
C LEU A 28 4.08 4.35 17.66
N LYS A 29 4.42 5.48 17.04
CA LYS A 29 3.63 6.11 15.97
C LYS A 29 4.42 6.19 14.64
N GLY A 30 5.28 5.22 14.35
CA GLY A 30 6.18 5.27 13.21
C GLY A 30 7.20 6.40 13.36
N PHE A 31 7.35 7.23 12.35
CA PHE A 31 8.31 8.35 12.35
C PHE A 31 7.77 9.62 13.03
N PHE A 32 6.66 9.53 13.72
CA PHE A 32 6.06 10.67 14.41
C PHE A 32 6.11 10.48 15.92
N GLY A 33 6.57 11.52 16.62
CA GLY A 33 6.70 11.53 18.08
C GLY A 33 7.97 10.85 18.59
N PRO A 34 8.00 10.45 19.88
CA PRO A 34 9.16 9.84 20.49
C PRO A 34 9.56 8.53 19.82
N ALA A 35 10.84 8.37 19.53
CA ALA A 35 11.43 7.18 18.95
C ALA A 35 12.69 6.78 19.73
N SER A 36 13.02 5.50 19.71
CA SER A 36 14.25 4.95 20.24
C SER A 36 15.15 4.48 19.11
N HIS A 37 16.43 4.83 19.18
CA HIS A 37 17.45 4.31 18.28
C HIS A 37 18.22 3.20 19.00
N LEU A 38 18.23 2.02 18.41
CA LEU A 38 18.88 0.83 18.94
C LEU A 38 20.02 0.43 18.02
N ILE A 39 21.17 0.13 18.61
CA ILE A 39 22.30 -0.41 17.88
C ILE A 39 22.37 -1.91 18.16
N LYS A 40 22.23 -2.71 17.11
CA LYS A 40 22.14 -4.18 17.17
C LYS A 40 23.22 -4.83 16.31
N LYS A 41 23.64 -6.03 16.70
CA LYS A 41 24.55 -6.86 15.89
C LYS A 41 23.83 -7.53 14.71
N GLU A 42 22.53 -7.79 14.86
CA GLU A 42 21.71 -8.42 13.82
C GLU A 42 20.77 -7.37 13.17
N PRO A 43 20.65 -7.36 11.85
CA PRO A 43 19.70 -6.49 11.18
C PRO A 43 18.26 -6.90 11.50
N SER A 44 17.37 -5.93 11.64
CA SER A 44 15.95 -6.14 11.99
C SER A 44 15.16 -6.95 10.96
N THR A 45 15.69 -7.12 9.74
CA THR A 45 15.01 -7.83 8.65
C THR A 45 15.47 -9.28 8.45
N ARG A 46 16.45 -9.79 9.24
CA ARG A 46 16.96 -11.17 9.14
C ARG A 46 16.31 -12.10 10.15
N TRP A 47 15.01 -12.18 10.13
CA TRP A 47 14.30 -13.12 11.00
C TRP A 47 14.50 -14.56 10.56
N GLN A 48 14.79 -15.42 11.50
CA GLN A 48 14.86 -16.86 11.28
C GLN A 48 13.49 -17.53 11.45
N LYS A 49 12.66 -16.97 12.35
CA LYS A 49 11.35 -17.50 12.65
C LYS A 49 10.47 -16.39 13.24
N ILE A 50 9.23 -16.33 12.78
CA ILE A 50 8.20 -15.44 13.30
C ILE A 50 6.97 -16.27 13.62
N GLU A 51 6.49 -16.17 14.84
CA GLU A 51 5.29 -16.84 15.33
C GLU A 51 4.29 -15.79 15.83
N GLY A 52 3.01 -16.20 15.85
CA GLY A 52 1.95 -15.36 16.38
C GLY A 52 1.05 -14.75 15.30
N PRO A 53 0.00 -14.02 15.72
CA PRO A 53 -1.02 -13.48 14.82
C PRO A 53 -0.50 -12.37 13.89
N LEU A 54 0.55 -11.66 14.31
CA LEU A 54 1.10 -10.52 13.57
C LEU A 54 2.28 -10.90 12.68
N LYS A 55 2.50 -12.20 12.42
CA LYS A 55 3.56 -12.61 11.50
C LYS A 55 3.36 -11.98 10.11
N PRO A 56 4.43 -11.53 9.45
CA PRO A 56 4.36 -11.02 8.09
C PRO A 56 3.77 -12.06 7.12
N ARG A 57 2.97 -11.59 6.19
CA ARG A 57 2.37 -12.42 5.13
C ARG A 57 2.53 -11.71 3.81
N MET A 58 2.85 -12.47 2.79
CA MET A 58 2.88 -12.02 1.41
C MET A 58 1.83 -12.83 0.62
N PHE A 59 1.05 -12.13 -0.19
CA PHE A 59 0.01 -12.73 -1.03
C PHE A 59 0.34 -12.47 -2.49
N ASP A 60 0.25 -13.49 -3.31
CA ASP A 60 0.24 -13.33 -4.75
C ASP A 60 -1.19 -13.06 -5.20
N LEU A 61 -1.41 -11.90 -5.84
CA LEU A 61 -2.72 -11.47 -6.34
C LEU A 61 -2.93 -11.80 -7.81
N VAL A 62 -1.88 -12.22 -8.53
CA VAL A 62 -1.97 -12.53 -9.96
C VAL A 62 -3.03 -13.60 -10.27
N PRO A 63 -3.17 -14.69 -9.50
CA PRO A 63 -4.25 -15.66 -9.71
C PRO A 63 -5.65 -15.07 -9.58
N ALA A 64 -5.82 -13.99 -8.83
CA ALA A 64 -7.11 -13.33 -8.69
C ALA A 64 -7.57 -12.62 -9.98
N PHE A 65 -6.66 -12.33 -10.92
CA PHE A 65 -6.99 -11.71 -12.19
C PHE A 65 -7.54 -12.70 -13.23
N ALA A 66 -7.43 -13.99 -13.00
CA ALA A 66 -7.89 -15.02 -13.94
C ALA A 66 -9.41 -15.09 -14.09
N ASN A 67 -10.17 -14.55 -13.14
CA ASN A 67 -11.64 -14.48 -13.16
C ASN A 67 -12.09 -13.04 -12.90
N PRO A 68 -13.26 -12.63 -13.40
CA PRO A 68 -13.85 -11.33 -13.06
C PRO A 68 -13.97 -11.21 -11.54
N VAL A 69 -13.27 -10.26 -10.98
CA VAL A 69 -13.19 -10.05 -9.52
C VAL A 69 -13.51 -8.59 -9.22
N ASP A 70 -14.35 -8.39 -8.23
CA ASP A 70 -14.46 -7.12 -7.49
C ASP A 70 -14.40 -7.48 -6.02
N GLN A 71 -13.20 -7.55 -5.48
CA GLN A 71 -12.96 -8.05 -4.13
C GLN A 71 -12.08 -7.12 -3.31
N ARG A 72 -12.56 -6.74 -2.15
CA ARG A 72 -11.75 -6.08 -1.14
C ARG A 72 -10.87 -7.12 -0.44
N ILE A 73 -9.56 -6.87 -0.41
CA ILE A 73 -8.55 -7.81 0.08
C ILE A 73 -8.05 -7.42 1.46
N LEU A 74 -7.71 -6.14 1.62
CA LEU A 74 -7.20 -5.59 2.87
C LEU A 74 -8.00 -4.36 3.23
N PHE A 75 -8.27 -4.18 4.51
CA PHE A 75 -8.92 -2.98 5.01
C PHE A 75 -8.65 -2.76 6.48
N ASN A 76 -8.65 -1.50 6.84
CA ASN A 76 -8.73 -1.04 8.22
C ASN A 76 -9.73 0.12 8.30
N ARG A 77 -9.69 0.90 9.37
CA ARG A 77 -10.56 2.06 9.54
C ARG A 77 -10.38 3.12 8.47
N ASP A 78 -9.15 3.31 7.99
CA ASP A 78 -8.75 4.48 7.20
C ASP A 78 -8.46 4.13 5.74
N LEU A 79 -8.20 2.86 5.43
CA LEU A 79 -7.78 2.40 4.11
C LEU A 79 -8.44 1.08 3.73
N SER A 80 -8.82 0.95 2.47
CA SER A 80 -9.28 -0.30 1.87
C SER A 80 -8.51 -0.54 0.56
N ILE A 81 -8.03 -1.77 0.37
CA ILE A 81 -7.35 -2.20 -0.84
C ILE A 81 -8.14 -3.35 -1.44
N GLY A 82 -8.42 -3.27 -2.72
CA GLY A 82 -9.13 -4.31 -3.46
C GLY A 82 -8.52 -4.57 -4.83
N VAL A 83 -8.99 -5.63 -5.44
CA VAL A 83 -8.72 -5.97 -6.85
C VAL A 83 -10.04 -5.97 -7.59
N LYS A 84 -10.04 -5.35 -8.77
CA LYS A 84 -11.19 -5.29 -9.64
C LYS A 84 -10.78 -5.68 -11.06
N THR A 85 -11.52 -6.60 -11.67
CA THR A 85 -11.41 -6.92 -13.09
C THR A 85 -12.60 -6.32 -13.83
N VAL A 86 -12.33 -5.55 -14.86
CA VAL A 86 -13.36 -4.96 -15.72
C VAL A 86 -13.19 -5.54 -17.11
N LEU A 87 -14.25 -6.16 -17.62
CA LEU A 87 -14.27 -6.75 -18.96
C LEU A 87 -14.94 -5.82 -19.94
N PRO A 88 -14.47 -5.76 -21.21
CA PRO A 88 -15.18 -5.07 -22.28
C PRO A 88 -16.63 -5.56 -22.37
N GLN A 89 -17.57 -4.64 -22.61
CA GLN A 89 -18.99 -4.92 -22.73
C GLN A 89 -19.66 -5.60 -21.51
N SER A 90 -18.97 -5.69 -20.37
CA SER A 90 -19.60 -6.14 -19.14
C SER A 90 -20.63 -5.12 -18.66
N GLU A 91 -21.64 -5.57 -17.90
CA GLU A 91 -22.60 -4.64 -17.27
C GLU A 91 -21.91 -3.62 -16.37
N ASN A 92 -20.80 -4.01 -15.73
CA ASN A 92 -20.01 -3.12 -14.90
C ASN A 92 -19.36 -1.98 -15.67
N SER A 93 -19.08 -2.15 -16.97
CA SER A 93 -18.57 -1.07 -17.84
C SER A 93 -19.64 -0.05 -18.23
N LYS A 94 -20.92 -0.37 -18.03
CA LYS A 94 -22.05 0.51 -18.34
C LYS A 94 -22.53 1.29 -17.10
N ASN A 95 -22.15 0.86 -15.92
CA ASN A 95 -22.61 1.47 -14.68
C ASN A 95 -21.69 2.62 -14.26
N ALA A 96 -22.30 3.75 -13.92
CA ALA A 96 -21.60 4.82 -13.25
C ALA A 96 -21.50 4.54 -11.75
N PHE A 97 -20.36 4.83 -11.19
CA PHE A 97 -20.05 4.63 -9.78
C PHE A 97 -19.63 5.93 -9.11
N ARG A 98 -20.04 6.11 -7.89
CA ARG A 98 -19.66 7.26 -7.04
C ARG A 98 -19.33 6.76 -5.64
N ASN A 99 -18.14 7.07 -5.15
CA ASN A 99 -17.77 6.86 -3.76
C ASN A 99 -17.87 8.17 -2.99
N ALA A 100 -18.78 8.23 -2.02
CA ALA A 100 -18.97 9.40 -1.18
C ALA A 100 -18.11 9.38 0.09
N ASP A 101 -17.52 8.24 0.44
CA ASP A 101 -16.81 8.05 1.70
C ASP A 101 -15.33 8.44 1.62
N GLY A 102 -14.72 8.28 0.45
CA GLY A 102 -13.29 8.57 0.32
C GLY A 102 -12.82 8.66 -1.13
N ASP A 103 -11.59 9.13 -1.28
CA ASP A 103 -10.89 9.13 -2.57
C ASP A 103 -10.58 7.70 -3.01
N GLN A 104 -10.46 7.49 -4.31
CA GLN A 104 -10.09 6.22 -4.90
C GLN A 104 -8.81 6.38 -5.72
N LEU A 105 -7.87 5.47 -5.48
CA LEU A 105 -6.66 5.34 -6.29
C LEU A 105 -6.74 4.00 -7.03
N TYR A 106 -6.74 4.05 -8.34
CA TYR A 106 -6.66 2.87 -9.19
C TYR A 106 -5.24 2.74 -9.74
N PHE A 107 -4.70 1.56 -9.67
CA PHE A 107 -3.50 1.16 -10.39
C PHE A 107 -3.91 0.18 -11.48
N CYS A 108 -3.70 0.54 -12.73
CA CYS A 108 -3.95 -0.36 -13.85
C CYS A 108 -2.80 -1.37 -13.96
N HIS A 109 -3.06 -2.61 -13.55
CA HIS A 109 -2.08 -3.69 -13.63
C HIS A 109 -1.96 -4.24 -15.05
N GLN A 110 -3.11 -4.36 -15.75
CA GLN A 110 -3.19 -4.93 -17.09
C GLN A 110 -4.31 -4.25 -17.87
N GLY A 111 -4.17 -4.20 -19.21
CA GLY A 111 -5.19 -3.67 -20.11
C GLY A 111 -5.10 -2.16 -20.34
N SER A 112 -6.11 -1.65 -21.05
CA SER A 112 -6.27 -0.23 -21.38
C SER A 112 -7.74 0.14 -21.51
N GLY A 113 -8.03 1.43 -21.52
CA GLY A 113 -9.38 1.94 -21.67
C GLY A 113 -9.53 3.40 -21.27
N VAL A 114 -10.76 3.76 -20.92
CA VAL A 114 -11.13 5.13 -20.57
C VAL A 114 -11.92 5.18 -19.28
N PHE A 115 -11.55 6.08 -18.37
CA PHE A 115 -12.41 6.54 -17.30
C PHE A 115 -13.28 7.67 -17.84
N LEU A 116 -14.59 7.44 -17.87
CA LEU A 116 -15.58 8.46 -18.13
C LEU A 116 -15.91 9.15 -16.83
N THR A 117 -15.66 10.44 -16.70
CA THR A 117 -15.95 11.21 -15.51
C THR A 117 -16.83 12.41 -15.81
N GLU A 118 -17.42 13.01 -14.78
CA GLU A 118 -18.20 14.26 -14.91
C GLU A 118 -17.34 15.41 -15.47
N TYR A 119 -16.01 15.33 -15.41
CA TYR A 119 -15.09 16.37 -15.91
C TYR A 119 -14.41 15.99 -17.23
N GLY A 120 -14.77 14.85 -17.83
CA GLY A 120 -14.22 14.41 -19.12
C GLY A 120 -13.63 13.01 -19.06
N LEU A 121 -12.86 12.71 -20.09
CA LEU A 121 -12.30 11.40 -20.36
C LEU A 121 -10.84 11.32 -19.90
N LEU A 122 -10.49 10.24 -19.23
CA LEU A 122 -9.11 9.94 -18.86
C LEU A 122 -8.72 8.60 -19.47
N ASN A 123 -7.83 8.61 -20.45
CA ASN A 123 -7.29 7.39 -21.01
C ASN A 123 -6.33 6.73 -20.04
N TYR A 124 -6.41 5.41 -19.91
CA TYR A 124 -5.51 4.64 -19.08
C TYR A 124 -4.91 3.44 -19.81
N ARG A 125 -3.79 2.96 -19.33
CA ARG A 125 -3.12 1.75 -19.77
C ARG A 125 -2.38 1.12 -18.60
N ALA A 126 -1.85 -0.09 -18.78
CA ALA A 126 -1.03 -0.76 -17.80
C ALA A 126 0.09 0.16 -17.26
N GLY A 127 0.28 0.16 -15.95
CA GLY A 127 1.24 1.01 -15.22
C GLY A 127 0.72 2.40 -14.85
N HIS A 128 -0.47 2.82 -15.29
CA HIS A 128 -1.03 4.12 -14.90
C HIS A 128 -1.68 4.07 -13.51
N TYR A 129 -1.54 5.18 -12.80
CA TYR A 129 -2.31 5.51 -11.62
C TYR A 129 -3.39 6.53 -11.98
N ILE A 130 -4.61 6.28 -11.52
CA ILE A 130 -5.75 7.19 -11.69
C ILE A 130 -6.29 7.54 -10.31
N VAL A 131 -6.32 8.82 -10.00
CA VAL A 131 -6.91 9.32 -8.76
C VAL A 131 -8.30 9.84 -9.05
N VAL A 132 -9.30 9.31 -8.37
CA VAL A 132 -10.69 9.72 -8.44
C VAL A 132 -11.08 10.29 -7.08
N PRO A 133 -11.26 11.61 -6.95
CA PRO A 133 -11.70 12.22 -5.71
C PRO A 133 -13.06 11.69 -5.26
N LYS A 134 -13.29 11.69 -3.96
CA LYS A 134 -14.60 11.35 -3.40
C LYS A 134 -15.72 12.18 -4.04
N CYS A 135 -16.88 11.58 -4.13
CA CYS A 135 -18.08 12.15 -4.76
C CYS A 135 -18.02 12.34 -6.29
N LEU A 136 -16.90 12.04 -6.94
CA LEU A 136 -16.83 12.10 -8.40
C LEU A 136 -17.50 10.85 -9.02
N THR A 137 -18.47 11.07 -9.89
CA THR A 137 -19.11 10.00 -10.66
C THR A 137 -18.19 9.59 -11.81
N HIS A 138 -17.96 8.30 -11.96
CA HIS A 138 -17.14 7.78 -13.05
C HIS A 138 -17.61 6.38 -13.50
N SER A 139 -17.26 6.03 -14.72
CA SER A 139 -17.37 4.68 -15.28
C SER A 139 -16.03 4.25 -15.84
N ILE A 140 -15.71 2.99 -15.76
CA ILE A 140 -14.49 2.39 -16.34
C ILE A 140 -14.94 1.66 -17.62
N VAL A 141 -14.45 2.09 -18.75
CA VAL A 141 -14.75 1.48 -20.06
C VAL A 141 -13.44 0.89 -20.60
N PRO A 142 -13.20 -0.41 -20.40
CA PRO A 142 -12.01 -1.04 -20.92
C PRO A 142 -12.11 -1.25 -22.43
N GLU A 143 -11.01 -1.05 -23.13
CA GLU A 143 -10.81 -1.45 -24.54
C GLU A 143 -10.31 -2.89 -24.59
N GLU A 144 -9.49 -3.26 -23.61
CA GLU A 144 -9.00 -4.60 -23.35
C GLU A 144 -9.32 -4.99 -21.90
N PRO A 145 -9.36 -6.29 -21.56
CA PRO A 145 -9.53 -6.72 -20.17
C PRO A 145 -8.51 -6.06 -19.22
N SER A 146 -9.00 -5.44 -18.19
CA SER A 146 -8.18 -4.65 -17.26
C SER A 146 -8.53 -4.95 -15.80
#